data_fd93462564e47265acf2867bd4054001
#
_entry.id   fd93462564e47265acf2867bd4054001
#
_cell.length_a   1.000
_cell.length_b   1.000
_cell.length_c   1.000
_cell.angle_alpha   90.00
_cell.angle_beta   90.00
_cell.angle_gamma   90.00
#
_symmetry.space_group_name_H-M   'P 1'
#
loop_
_entity.id
_entity.type
_entity.pdbx_description
1 polymer ?
#
loop_
_entity_poly.entity_id
_entity_poly.type
_entity_poly.pdbx_seq_one_letter_code
_entity_poly.pdbx_strand_id
1 'polypeptide(L)'
;MAHQEVNEENLSHEEIKYRYYIQRGLDFTKIELFRSAREHYKLALNYKPGDSFVLERIDACNRQIRKDRTKVLILVPIVLAVIAAVIALNV
;
A
#
# COMPACT_ATOMS: atom_id res chain seq x y z
N MET A 1 29.53 2.64 18.92
CA MET A 1 30.12 3.88 18.46
C MET A 1 29.20 5.06 18.67
N ALA A 2 29.72 6.07 19.34
CA ALA A 2 28.94 7.23 19.70
C ALA A 2 28.37 8.00 18.50
N HIS A 3 28.98 7.88 17.34
CA HIS A 3 28.55 8.62 16.15
C HIS A 3 27.13 8.25 15.68
N GLN A 4 26.77 6.98 15.71
CA GLN A 4 25.44 6.56 15.28
C GLN A 4 24.37 7.00 16.26
N GLU A 5 24.64 6.89 17.54
CA GLU A 5 23.70 7.33 18.56
C GLU A 5 23.50 8.84 18.50
N VAL A 6 24.59 9.61 18.32
CA VAL A 6 24.52 11.06 18.18
C VAL A 6 23.71 11.44 16.95
N ASN A 7 23.89 10.74 15.83
CA ASN A 7 23.14 11.02 14.61
C ASN A 7 21.66 10.76 14.79
N GLU A 8 21.27 9.70 15.47
CA GLU A 8 19.87 9.41 15.74
C GLU A 8 19.26 10.45 16.67
N GLU A 9 19.99 10.87 17.71
CA GLU A 9 19.53 11.90 18.62
C GLU A 9 19.37 13.25 17.92
N ASN A 10 20.18 13.51 16.90
CA ASN A 10 20.18 14.77 16.16
C ASN A 10 19.28 14.75 14.93
N LEU A 11 18.56 13.65 14.70
CA LEU A 11 17.59 13.61 13.59
C LEU A 11 16.52 14.66 13.82
N SER A 12 16.18 15.39 12.77
CA SER A 12 15.10 16.35 12.82
C SER A 12 13.79 15.65 13.09
N HIS A 13 12.83 16.37 13.62
CA HIS A 13 11.48 15.86 13.82
C HIS A 13 10.90 15.35 12.50
N GLU A 14 11.17 16.03 11.41
CA GLU A 14 10.70 15.65 10.08
C GLU A 14 11.30 14.33 9.62
N GLU A 15 12.61 14.12 9.88
CA GLU A 15 13.27 12.87 9.52
C GLU A 15 12.68 11.69 10.30
N ILE A 16 12.40 11.88 11.58
CA ILE A 16 11.79 10.86 12.41
C ILE A 16 10.39 10.50 11.88
N LYS A 17 9.59 11.50 11.53
CA LYS A 17 8.25 11.30 10.96
C LYS A 17 8.32 10.60 9.62
N TYR A 18 9.25 10.99 8.75
CA TYR A 18 9.45 10.34 7.47
C TYR A 18 9.72 8.85 7.65
N ARG A 19 10.66 8.50 8.54
CA ARG A 19 11.01 7.10 8.79
C ARG A 19 9.85 6.32 9.39
N TYR A 20 9.10 6.96 10.27
CA TYR A 20 7.91 6.33 10.86
C TYR A 20 6.91 5.91 9.78
N TYR A 21 6.56 6.83 8.88
CA TYR A 21 5.58 6.53 7.84
C TYR A 21 6.10 5.54 6.81
N ILE A 22 7.39 5.57 6.49
CA ILE A 22 8.00 4.56 5.62
C ILE A 22 7.87 3.18 6.27
N GLN A 23 8.20 3.06 7.55
CA GLN A 23 8.12 1.78 8.24
C GLN A 23 6.69 1.27 8.30
N ARG A 24 5.72 2.13 8.58
CA ARG A 24 4.31 1.75 8.58
C ARG A 24 3.85 1.30 7.20
N GLY A 25 4.28 2.01 6.15
CA GLY A 25 3.98 1.61 4.78
C GLY A 25 4.54 0.23 4.45
N LEU A 26 5.77 -0.04 4.85
CA LEU A 26 6.40 -1.36 4.66
C LEU A 26 5.65 -2.45 5.43
N ASP A 27 5.24 -2.18 6.66
CA ASP A 27 4.50 -3.13 7.47
C ASP A 27 3.17 -3.51 6.81
N PHE A 28 2.42 -2.52 6.33
CA PHE A 28 1.16 -2.77 5.63
C PHE A 28 1.37 -3.51 4.32
N THR A 29 2.47 -3.22 3.61
CA THR A 29 2.81 -3.94 2.38
C THR A 29 3.03 -5.42 2.63
N LYS A 30 3.70 -5.78 3.74
CA LYS A 30 3.96 -7.18 4.09
C LYS A 30 2.69 -7.98 4.28
N ILE A 31 1.65 -7.37 4.80
CA ILE A 31 0.37 -8.04 5.01
C ILE A 31 -0.64 -7.73 3.91
N GLU A 32 -0.16 -7.21 2.80
CA GLU A 32 -0.93 -6.94 1.57
C GLU A 32 -2.09 -5.96 1.74
N LEU A 33 -2.00 -5.07 2.74
CA LEU A 33 -2.95 -3.97 2.89
C LEU A 33 -2.45 -2.77 2.08
N PHE A 34 -2.55 -2.88 0.76
CA PHE A 34 -1.91 -1.93 -0.16
C PHE A 34 -2.50 -0.52 -0.09
N ARG A 35 -3.78 -0.38 0.19
CA ARG A 35 -4.38 0.95 0.33
C ARG A 35 -3.86 1.66 1.57
N SER A 36 -3.76 0.95 2.69
CA SER A 36 -3.19 1.49 3.92
C SER A 36 -1.71 1.80 3.74
N ALA A 37 -0.97 0.90 3.09
CA ALA A 37 0.43 1.13 2.77
C ALA A 37 0.60 2.41 1.95
N ARG A 38 -0.18 2.56 0.89
CA ARG A 38 -0.12 3.74 0.02
C ARG A 38 -0.36 5.02 0.80
N GLU A 39 -1.37 5.04 1.67
CA GLU A 39 -1.68 6.24 2.45
C GLU A 39 -0.52 6.63 3.36
N HIS A 40 0.16 5.64 3.96
CA HIS A 40 1.32 5.93 4.81
C HIS A 40 2.53 6.41 4.00
N TYR A 41 2.75 5.84 2.81
CA TYR A 41 3.80 6.35 1.92
C TYR A 41 3.50 7.78 1.48
N LYS A 42 2.25 8.12 1.21
CA LYS A 42 1.88 9.50 0.88
C LYS A 42 2.16 10.46 2.04
N LEU A 43 1.92 10.02 3.28
CA LEU A 43 2.25 10.82 4.45
C LEU A 43 3.75 11.05 4.54
N ALA A 44 4.56 10.05 4.19
CA ALA A 44 6.02 10.21 4.16
C ALA A 44 6.46 11.28 3.15
N LEU A 45 5.75 11.39 2.02
CA LEU A 45 6.07 12.42 1.01
C LEU A 45 5.89 13.84 1.53
N ASN A 46 5.06 14.06 2.56
CA ASN A 46 4.92 15.38 3.16
C ASN A 46 6.23 15.86 3.77
N TYR A 47 7.11 14.95 4.15
CA TYR A 47 8.39 15.26 4.78
C TYR A 47 9.57 15.21 3.80
N LYS A 48 9.45 14.43 2.74
CA LYS A 48 10.45 14.40 1.66
C LYS A 48 9.74 14.36 0.31
N PRO A 49 9.22 15.52 -0.16
CA PRO A 49 8.54 15.58 -1.46
C PRO A 49 9.47 15.14 -2.59
N GLY A 50 8.94 14.37 -3.51
CA GLY A 50 9.71 13.92 -4.66
C GLY A 50 10.66 12.77 -4.40
N ASP A 51 10.63 12.17 -3.22
CA ASP A 51 11.48 11.02 -2.90
C ASP A 51 11.16 9.86 -3.83
N SER A 52 12.16 9.45 -4.62
CA SER A 52 11.96 8.42 -5.65
C SER A 52 11.62 7.05 -5.07
N PHE A 53 12.18 6.70 -3.90
CA PHE A 53 11.85 5.45 -3.24
C PHE A 53 10.37 5.40 -2.88
N VAL A 54 9.86 6.49 -2.29
CA VAL A 54 8.47 6.56 -1.86
C VAL A 54 7.52 6.55 -3.05
N LEU A 55 7.85 7.32 -4.10
CA LEU A 55 7.04 7.37 -5.31
C LEU A 55 6.95 6.00 -5.97
N GLU A 56 8.05 5.26 -6.01
CA GLU A 56 8.06 3.90 -6.54
C GLU A 56 7.18 2.98 -5.70
N ARG A 57 7.23 3.10 -4.37
CA ARG A 57 6.40 2.28 -3.48
C ARG A 57 4.92 2.58 -3.66
N ILE A 58 4.56 3.85 -3.81
CA ILE A 58 3.18 4.25 -4.08
C ILE A 58 2.70 3.64 -5.41
N ASP A 59 3.54 3.70 -6.43
CA ASP A 59 3.21 3.13 -7.73
C ASP A 59 3.03 1.62 -7.65
N ALA A 60 3.89 0.93 -6.90
CA ALA A 60 3.75 -0.50 -6.68
C ALA A 60 2.42 -0.83 -5.97
N CYS A 61 2.04 -0.06 -4.96
CA CYS A 61 0.76 -0.24 -4.28
C CYS A 61 -0.41 -0.03 -5.26
N ASN A 62 -0.32 1.00 -6.09
CA ASN A 62 -1.36 1.27 -7.08
C ASN A 62 -1.51 0.13 -8.09
N ARG A 63 -0.39 -0.46 -8.51
CA ARG A 63 -0.43 -1.62 -9.41
C ARG A 63 -1.15 -2.80 -8.75
N GLN A 64 -0.86 -3.08 -7.49
CA GLN A 64 -1.51 -4.18 -6.76
C GLN A 64 -3.01 -3.92 -6.56
N ILE A 65 -3.38 -2.70 -6.22
CA ILE A 65 -4.77 -2.32 -6.06
C ILE A 65 -5.53 -2.51 -7.38
N ARG A 66 -4.93 -2.11 -8.51
CA ARG A 66 -5.56 -2.30 -9.83
C ARG A 66 -5.72 -3.77 -10.17
N LYS A 67 -4.71 -4.61 -9.87
CA LYS A 67 -4.82 -6.05 -10.10
C LYS A 67 -5.96 -6.66 -9.31
N ASP A 68 -6.08 -6.32 -8.05
CA ASP A 68 -7.14 -6.84 -7.20
C ASP A 68 -8.52 -6.40 -7.70
N ARG A 69 -8.63 -5.14 -8.11
CA ARG A 69 -9.88 -4.62 -8.69
C ARG A 69 -10.24 -5.34 -9.96
N THR A 70 -9.28 -5.60 -10.85
CA THR A 70 -9.50 -6.33 -12.10
C THR A 70 -9.98 -7.73 -11.82
N LYS A 71 -9.38 -8.43 -10.84
CA LYS A 71 -9.83 -9.77 -10.46
C LYS A 71 -11.28 -9.78 -10.01
N VAL A 72 -11.67 -8.81 -9.18
CA VAL A 72 -13.06 -8.70 -8.71
C VAL A 72 -14.00 -8.42 -9.89
N LEU A 73 -13.62 -7.51 -10.79
CA LEU A 73 -14.45 -7.17 -11.95
C LEU A 73 -14.65 -8.36 -12.89
N ILE A 74 -13.69 -9.28 -12.95
CA ILE A 74 -13.82 -10.50 -13.77
C ILE A 74 -14.63 -11.57 -13.03
N LEU A 75 -14.34 -11.79 -11.75
CA LEU A 75 -14.93 -12.87 -10.97
C LEU A 75 -16.41 -12.65 -10.65
N VAL A 76 -16.82 -11.42 -10.35
CA VAL A 76 -18.20 -11.12 -9.98
C VAL A 76 -19.18 -11.50 -11.10
N PRO A 77 -18.99 -11.09 -12.37
CA PRO A 77 -19.88 -11.50 -13.44
C PRO A 77 -19.92 -13.01 -13.64
N ILE A 78 -18.79 -13.69 -13.51
CA ILE A 78 -18.71 -15.15 -13.66
C ILE A 78 -19.55 -15.83 -12.58
N VAL A 79 -19.39 -15.41 -11.32
CA VAL A 79 -20.14 -15.98 -10.20
C VAL A 79 -21.63 -15.74 -10.38
N LEU A 80 -22.04 -14.56 -10.79
CA LEU A 80 -23.44 -14.23 -11.04
C LEU A 80 -24.01 -15.08 -12.17
N ALA A 81 -23.25 -15.31 -13.23
CA ALA A 81 -23.68 -16.17 -14.35
C ALA A 81 -23.88 -17.61 -13.91
N VAL A 82 -22.97 -18.13 -13.06
CA VAL A 82 -23.10 -19.49 -12.53
C VAL A 82 -24.35 -19.62 -11.65
N ILE A 83 -24.59 -18.65 -10.77
CA ILE A 83 -25.78 -18.64 -9.92
C ILE A 83 -27.05 -18.61 -10.75
N ALA A 84 -27.09 -17.75 -11.77
CA ALA A 84 -28.24 -17.65 -12.67
C ALA A 84 -28.51 -18.96 -13.40
N ALA A 85 -27.44 -19.62 -13.86
CA ALA A 85 -27.58 -20.92 -14.55
C ALA A 85 -28.13 -22.00 -13.61
N VAL A 86 -27.64 -22.04 -12.36
CA VAL A 86 -28.15 -23.02 -11.38
C VAL A 86 -29.60 -22.77 -11.08
N ILE A 87 -30.02 -21.53 -10.88
CA ILE A 87 -31.42 -21.20 -10.65
C ILE A 87 -32.29 -21.62 -11.84
N ALA A 88 -31.84 -21.31 -13.06
CA ALA A 88 -32.57 -21.67 -14.28
C ALA A 88 -32.78 -23.18 -14.44
N LEU A 89 -31.75 -23.97 -14.05
CA LEU A 89 -31.83 -25.43 -14.14
C LEU A 89 -32.76 -26.04 -13.08
N ASN A 90 -32.96 -25.35 -11.96
CA ASN A 90 -33.80 -25.84 -10.87
C ASN A 90 -35.26 -25.34 -10.94
N VAL A 91 -35.53 -24.45 -11.85
CA VAL A 91 -36.88 -23.95 -12.13
C VAL A 91 -37.49 -24.75 -13.26
#